data_e7d48acb32d5995cd99a933ae3add2f2
#
_entry.id   e7d48acb32d5995cd99a933ae3add2f2
#
_cell.length_a   1.000
_cell.length_b   1.000
_cell.length_c   1.000
_cell.angle_alpha   90.00
_cell.angle_beta   90.00
_cell.angle_gamma   90.00
#
_symmetry.space_group_name_H-M   'P 1'
#
loop_
_entity.id
_entity.type
_entity.pdbx_description
1 polymer ?
#
loop_
_entity_poly.entity_id
_entity_poly.type
_entity_poly.pdbx_seq_one_letter_code
_entity_poly.pdbx_strand_id
1 'polypeptide(L)'
;MPVRLALLAALLSAAAVAQAATVSVDVSDAAGHPLADAVVMLEPVGAPLPVKPQANAQIAQHDLQFSPRVSVVTVGTAVQFPNQDTVKHHVYSYSPAKTFQIKLYAGVPHAPIVFDKPGIAVLGCNIHDDMIAWVVVTDTPLWARSAAPGRARVADVPAGSYQMRVWHASLAETTPPQVIALTVAAGDVEQRVKLGPGGIVK
;
A
#
# COMPACT_ATOMS: atom_id res chain seq x y z
N MET A 1 -12.24 46.24 -57.61
CA MET A 1 -11.48 45.14 -56.99
C MET A 1 -11.96 44.96 -55.56
N PRO A 2 -12.66 43.88 -55.18
CA PRO A 2 -13.11 43.67 -53.78
C PRO A 2 -12.05 42.85 -53.04
N VAL A 3 -11.60 43.41 -51.91
CA VAL A 3 -10.68 42.72 -50.94
C VAL A 3 -11.50 41.67 -50.15
N ARG A 4 -11.14 40.40 -50.29
CA ARG A 4 -11.73 39.30 -49.51
C ARG A 4 -10.99 39.20 -48.17
N LEU A 5 -11.69 39.58 -47.11
CA LEU A 5 -11.23 39.40 -45.74
C LEU A 5 -11.43 37.90 -45.35
N ALA A 6 -10.33 37.15 -45.19
CA ALA A 6 -10.40 35.77 -44.72
C ALA A 6 -10.40 35.81 -43.19
N LEU A 7 -11.51 35.42 -42.55
CA LEU A 7 -11.58 35.18 -41.10
C LEU A 7 -10.89 33.84 -40.82
N LEU A 8 -9.75 33.90 -40.16
CA LEU A 8 -9.11 32.71 -39.54
C LEU A 8 -9.82 32.45 -38.20
N ALA A 9 -10.65 31.41 -38.14
CA ALA A 9 -11.21 30.92 -36.87
C ALA A 9 -10.15 30.05 -36.16
N ALA A 10 -9.54 30.57 -35.10
CA ALA A 10 -8.66 29.80 -34.22
C ALA A 10 -9.49 28.88 -33.33
N LEU A 11 -9.45 27.58 -33.60
CA LEU A 11 -9.99 26.54 -32.70
C LEU A 11 -9.08 26.44 -31.47
N LEU A 12 -9.49 27.05 -30.35
CA LEU A 12 -8.92 26.77 -29.06
C LEU A 12 -9.37 25.37 -28.62
N SER A 13 -8.51 24.38 -28.76
CA SER A 13 -8.68 23.09 -28.11
C SER A 13 -8.48 23.29 -26.60
N ALA A 14 -9.55 23.34 -25.84
CA ALA A 14 -9.50 23.26 -24.40
C ALA A 14 -9.01 21.86 -24.01
N ALA A 15 -7.72 21.72 -23.64
CA ALA A 15 -7.22 20.51 -23.01
C ALA A 15 -7.95 20.39 -21.66
N ALA A 16 -8.85 19.40 -21.55
CA ALA A 16 -9.44 19.04 -20.26
C ALA A 16 -8.31 18.59 -19.36
N VAL A 17 -7.96 19.39 -18.36
CA VAL A 17 -7.07 18.97 -17.28
C VAL A 17 -7.80 17.85 -16.55
N ALA A 18 -7.32 16.63 -16.72
CA ALA A 18 -7.83 15.49 -15.97
C ALA A 18 -7.57 15.78 -14.49
N GLN A 19 -8.62 16.15 -13.75
CA GLN A 19 -8.54 16.45 -12.33
C GLN A 19 -8.34 15.12 -11.61
N ALA A 20 -7.22 14.99 -10.90
CA ALA A 20 -6.95 13.83 -10.08
C ALA A 20 -7.90 13.83 -8.88
N ALA A 21 -8.47 12.67 -8.59
CA ALA A 21 -9.44 12.47 -7.51
C ALA A 21 -8.78 11.93 -6.26
N THR A 22 -9.41 12.11 -5.09
CA THR A 22 -9.09 11.37 -3.88
C THR A 22 -10.06 10.20 -3.72
N VAL A 23 -9.54 9.00 -3.54
CA VAL A 23 -10.33 7.82 -3.12
C VAL A 23 -10.18 7.65 -1.63
N SER A 24 -11.27 7.86 -0.90
CA SER A 24 -11.34 7.67 0.56
C SER A 24 -12.06 6.36 0.87
N VAL A 25 -11.48 5.54 1.72
CA VAL A 25 -12.01 4.22 2.08
C VAL A 25 -12.10 4.09 3.59
N ASP A 26 -13.31 3.90 4.10
CA ASP A 26 -13.55 3.54 5.50
C ASP A 26 -13.52 2.01 5.62
N VAL A 27 -12.54 1.47 6.35
CA VAL A 27 -12.36 0.04 6.55
C VAL A 27 -12.77 -0.34 7.97
N SER A 28 -13.61 -1.36 8.09
CA SER A 28 -14.08 -1.91 9.37
C SER A 28 -14.02 -3.43 9.39
N ASP A 29 -14.09 -4.03 10.59
CA ASP A 29 -14.30 -5.46 10.75
C ASP A 29 -15.77 -5.86 10.47
N ALA A 30 -16.08 -7.16 10.56
CA ALA A 30 -17.43 -7.68 10.35
C ALA A 30 -18.46 -7.12 11.35
N ALA A 31 -18.03 -6.75 12.55
CA ALA A 31 -18.86 -6.14 13.59
C ALA A 31 -19.06 -4.62 13.39
N GLY A 32 -18.30 -4.02 12.47
CA GLY A 32 -18.36 -2.58 12.18
C GLY A 32 -17.35 -1.75 12.96
N HIS A 33 -16.40 -2.36 13.71
CA HIS A 33 -15.35 -1.62 14.37
C HIS A 33 -14.32 -1.14 13.32
N PRO A 34 -13.92 0.13 13.37
CA PRO A 34 -12.93 0.65 12.43
C PRO A 34 -11.58 -0.08 12.55
N LEU A 35 -10.95 -0.37 11.40
CA LEU A 35 -9.65 -1.02 11.33
C LEU A 35 -8.57 0.00 10.94
N ALA A 36 -7.70 0.34 11.90
CA ALA A 36 -6.43 1.01 11.60
C ALA A 36 -5.45 0.02 10.95
N ASP A 37 -4.47 0.54 10.22
CA ASP A 37 -3.46 -0.27 9.51
C ASP A 37 -4.00 -1.18 8.39
N ALA A 38 -5.24 -0.99 7.96
CA ALA A 38 -5.71 -1.59 6.72
C ALA A 38 -5.00 -0.94 5.52
N VAL A 39 -4.58 -1.74 4.56
CA VAL A 39 -3.90 -1.28 3.35
C VAL A 39 -4.86 -1.32 2.17
N VAL A 40 -5.05 -0.18 1.53
CA VAL A 40 -5.85 -0.01 0.31
C VAL A 40 -4.89 0.25 -0.85
N MET A 41 -5.02 -0.52 -1.92
CA MET A 41 -4.22 -0.41 -3.14
C MET A 41 -5.15 -0.31 -4.34
N LEU A 42 -4.89 0.60 -5.27
CA LEU A 42 -5.66 0.77 -6.50
C LEU A 42 -4.79 0.34 -7.69
N GLU A 43 -5.15 -0.77 -8.30
CA GLU A 43 -4.50 -1.30 -9.50
C GLU A 43 -5.33 -0.91 -10.71
N PRO A 44 -4.79 -0.15 -11.69
CA PRO A 44 -5.54 0.22 -12.88
C PRO A 44 -5.88 -1.00 -13.72
N VAL A 45 -7.09 -1.04 -14.26
CA VAL A 45 -7.49 -2.06 -15.24
C VAL A 45 -6.90 -1.65 -16.59
N GLY A 46 -5.93 -2.40 -17.07
CA GLY A 46 -5.20 -2.12 -18.31
C GLY A 46 -3.71 -1.90 -18.05
N ALA A 47 -3.14 -0.80 -18.53
CA ALA A 47 -1.72 -0.55 -18.39
C ALA A 47 -1.35 -0.21 -16.93
N PRO A 48 -0.33 -0.87 -16.35
CA PRO A 48 0.12 -0.56 -14.99
C PRO A 48 0.74 0.84 -14.92
N LEU A 49 0.57 1.49 -13.77
CA LEU A 49 1.27 2.74 -13.49
C LEU A 49 2.72 2.46 -13.09
N PRO A 50 3.67 3.33 -13.49
CA PRO A 50 5.07 3.13 -13.12
C PRO A 50 5.25 3.29 -11.61
N VAL A 51 5.92 2.33 -10.99
CA VAL A 51 6.33 2.39 -9.58
C VAL A 51 7.82 2.66 -9.47
N LYS A 52 8.20 3.36 -8.40
CA LYS A 52 9.61 3.59 -8.04
C LYS A 52 9.84 3.02 -6.64
N PRO A 53 10.99 2.36 -6.40
CA PRO A 53 11.37 1.97 -5.05
C PRO A 53 11.38 3.17 -4.11
N GLN A 54 10.92 2.97 -2.88
CA GLN A 54 10.96 4.00 -1.85
C GLN A 54 12.39 4.19 -1.34
N ALA A 55 12.76 5.43 -1.05
CA ALA A 55 14.04 5.74 -0.41
C ALA A 55 13.92 5.62 1.11
N ASN A 56 15.00 5.20 1.79
CA ASN A 56 15.15 5.20 3.24
C ASN A 56 14.05 4.41 3.99
N ALA A 57 13.51 3.34 3.40
CA ALA A 57 12.54 2.50 4.06
C ALA A 57 13.18 1.74 5.24
N GLN A 58 12.54 1.79 6.41
CA GLN A 58 13.03 1.15 7.63
C GLN A 58 11.89 0.50 8.41
N ILE A 59 12.20 -0.63 9.04
CA ILE A 59 11.35 -1.28 10.05
C ILE A 59 12.26 -1.52 11.25
N ALA A 60 12.13 -0.64 12.25
CA ALA A 60 12.94 -0.72 13.45
C ALA A 60 12.48 -1.82 14.41
N GLN A 61 13.37 -2.28 15.26
CA GLN A 61 13.04 -3.09 16.43
C GLN A 61 13.23 -2.22 17.66
N HIS A 62 12.14 -2.00 18.38
CA HIS A 62 12.10 -1.16 19.56
C HIS A 62 11.06 -1.71 20.54
N ASP A 63 11.38 -1.77 21.83
CA ASP A 63 10.50 -2.31 22.87
C ASP A 63 10.00 -3.75 22.57
N LEU A 64 10.89 -4.60 22.05
CA LEU A 64 10.59 -5.97 21.65
C LEU A 64 9.47 -6.07 20.58
N GLN A 65 9.39 -5.09 19.70
CA GLN A 65 8.41 -5.04 18.61
C GLN A 65 9.04 -4.54 17.31
N PHE A 66 8.44 -4.88 16.18
CA PHE A 66 8.71 -4.23 14.91
C PHE A 66 7.90 -2.93 14.78
N SER A 67 8.55 -1.84 14.39
CA SER A 67 7.93 -0.53 14.21
C SER A 67 8.29 0.09 12.84
N PRO A 68 7.29 0.41 12.01
CA PRO A 68 5.86 0.19 12.19
C PRO A 68 5.49 -1.30 12.07
N ARG A 69 4.37 -1.70 12.69
CA ARG A 69 3.86 -3.08 12.64
C ARG A 69 3.36 -3.48 11.25
N VAL A 70 2.80 -2.53 10.50
CA VAL A 70 2.42 -2.70 9.09
C VAL A 70 3.15 -1.67 8.26
N SER A 71 3.97 -2.13 7.34
CA SER A 71 4.69 -1.31 6.37
C SER A 71 4.14 -1.56 4.97
N VAL A 72 4.05 -0.51 4.16
CA VAL A 72 3.75 -0.64 2.74
C VAL A 72 4.95 -0.14 1.96
N VAL A 73 5.45 -0.96 1.05
CA VAL A 73 6.57 -0.62 0.19
C VAL A 73 6.24 -0.94 -1.27
N THR A 74 6.79 -0.18 -2.18
CA THR A 74 6.71 -0.50 -3.61
C THR A 74 7.78 -1.53 -3.99
N VAL A 75 7.47 -2.33 -5.03
CA VAL A 75 8.40 -3.33 -5.56
C VAL A 75 9.78 -2.74 -5.82
N GLY A 76 10.84 -3.45 -5.43
CA GLY A 76 12.23 -3.03 -5.55
C GLY A 76 12.76 -2.21 -4.38
N THR A 77 11.92 -1.88 -3.38
CA THR A 77 12.34 -1.12 -2.21
C THR A 77 13.30 -1.92 -1.34
N ALA A 78 14.43 -1.30 -0.98
CA ALA A 78 15.39 -1.80 -0.02
C ALA A 78 15.03 -1.32 1.39
N VAL A 79 14.71 -2.26 2.29
CA VAL A 79 14.29 -1.98 3.66
C VAL A 79 15.41 -2.30 4.64
N GLN A 80 15.76 -1.34 5.50
CA GLN A 80 16.67 -1.53 6.62
C GLN A 80 15.91 -2.00 7.88
N PHE A 81 16.60 -2.78 8.70
CA PHE A 81 16.04 -3.33 9.94
C PHE A 81 16.91 -2.92 11.16
N PRO A 82 16.94 -1.61 11.55
CA PRO A 82 17.74 -1.19 12.69
C PRO A 82 17.17 -1.78 14.01
N ASN A 83 18.05 -2.42 14.78
CA ASN A 83 17.73 -2.85 16.12
C ASN A 83 18.12 -1.74 17.11
N GLN A 84 17.12 -1.13 17.75
CA GLN A 84 17.25 -0.04 18.71
C GLN A 84 17.14 -0.54 20.16
N ASP A 85 16.90 -1.84 20.37
CA ASP A 85 16.86 -2.46 21.69
C ASP A 85 18.27 -2.77 22.20
N THR A 86 18.39 -2.97 23.51
CA THR A 86 19.64 -3.42 24.15
C THR A 86 19.91 -4.90 23.98
N VAL A 87 18.91 -5.67 23.55
CA VAL A 87 19.00 -7.10 23.26
C VAL A 87 19.13 -7.35 21.76
N LYS A 88 19.72 -8.49 21.40
CA LYS A 88 19.81 -8.90 20.00
C LYS A 88 18.47 -9.44 19.51
N HIS A 89 18.14 -9.18 18.25
CA HIS A 89 16.98 -9.73 17.57
C HIS A 89 17.36 -10.53 16.35
N HIS A 90 16.44 -11.36 15.91
CA HIS A 90 16.44 -12.09 14.66
C HIS A 90 15.30 -11.52 13.81
N VAL A 91 15.50 -11.35 12.51
CA VAL A 91 14.43 -10.98 11.58
C VAL A 91 14.36 -12.03 10.49
N TYR A 92 13.20 -12.63 10.29
CA TYR A 92 13.00 -13.57 9.20
C TYR A 92 11.63 -13.40 8.55
N SER A 93 11.52 -13.89 7.33
CA SER A 93 10.27 -14.13 6.64
C SER A 93 10.40 -15.40 5.79
N TYR A 94 9.34 -16.20 5.78
CA TYR A 94 9.20 -17.36 4.89
C TYR A 94 8.05 -17.18 3.90
N SER A 95 7.49 -15.97 3.82
CA SER A 95 6.38 -15.66 2.93
C SER A 95 6.81 -15.72 1.45
N PRO A 96 5.91 -16.12 0.52
CA PRO A 96 6.20 -16.17 -0.91
C PRO A 96 6.62 -14.83 -1.52
N ALA A 97 6.18 -13.70 -0.94
CA ALA A 97 6.57 -12.37 -1.37
C ALA A 97 8.04 -12.07 -1.09
N LYS A 98 8.58 -12.56 0.04
CA LYS A 98 10.01 -12.45 0.37
C LYS A 98 10.42 -13.49 1.41
N THR A 99 11.40 -14.32 1.05
CA THR A 99 12.06 -15.24 1.98
C THR A 99 13.44 -14.72 2.32
N PHE A 100 13.73 -14.53 3.61
CA PHE A 100 15.04 -14.10 4.08
C PHE A 100 15.21 -14.36 5.57
N GLN A 101 16.47 -14.26 6.04
CA GLN A 101 16.83 -14.39 7.44
C GLN A 101 18.01 -13.48 7.76
N ILE A 102 17.88 -12.64 8.79
CA ILE A 102 18.97 -11.90 9.44
C ILE A 102 19.15 -12.53 10.82
N LYS A 103 20.27 -13.28 11.00
CA LYS A 103 20.57 -13.95 12.27
C LYS A 103 20.83 -12.92 13.37
N LEU A 104 20.71 -13.32 14.61
CA LEU A 104 20.83 -12.49 15.82
C LEU A 104 21.86 -11.36 15.70
N TYR A 105 21.39 -10.12 15.75
CA TYR A 105 22.21 -8.93 15.65
C TYR A 105 21.76 -7.81 16.60
N ALA A 106 22.66 -6.85 16.82
CA ALA A 106 22.40 -5.58 17.50
C ALA A 106 22.76 -4.44 16.52
N GLY A 107 22.15 -3.27 16.69
CA GLY A 107 22.40 -2.11 15.84
C GLY A 107 21.82 -2.28 14.42
N VAL A 108 22.53 -1.80 13.40
CA VAL A 108 22.05 -1.80 12.02
C VAL A 108 22.72 -2.92 11.21
N PRO A 109 21.96 -3.77 10.52
CA PRO A 109 22.52 -4.79 9.64
C PRO A 109 23.33 -4.16 8.50
N HIS A 110 24.36 -4.87 8.05
CA HIS A 110 25.26 -4.39 7.00
C HIS A 110 24.55 -4.09 5.66
N ALA A 111 23.52 -4.87 5.32
CA ALA A 111 22.80 -4.73 4.06
C ALA A 111 21.27 -4.69 4.29
N PRO A 112 20.55 -3.86 3.51
CA PRO A 112 19.10 -3.89 3.49
C PRO A 112 18.57 -5.15 2.79
N ILE A 113 17.30 -5.43 3.01
CA ILE A 113 16.56 -6.48 2.28
C ILE A 113 15.73 -5.82 1.18
N VAL A 114 15.93 -6.25 -0.05
CA VAL A 114 15.15 -5.76 -1.21
C VAL A 114 13.87 -6.58 -1.34
N PHE A 115 12.72 -5.92 -1.34
CA PHE A 115 11.40 -6.51 -1.56
C PHE A 115 11.04 -6.40 -3.05
N ASP A 116 11.34 -7.42 -3.81
CA ASP A 116 11.35 -7.45 -5.27
C ASP A 116 10.11 -8.13 -5.91
N LYS A 117 9.20 -8.63 -5.08
CA LYS A 117 8.00 -9.33 -5.54
C LYS A 117 6.75 -8.82 -4.81
N PRO A 118 5.65 -8.49 -5.53
CA PRO A 118 4.41 -8.05 -4.89
C PRO A 118 3.82 -9.15 -4.01
N GLY A 119 3.14 -8.74 -2.93
CA GLY A 119 2.49 -9.62 -1.98
C GLY A 119 2.72 -9.20 -0.55
N ILE A 120 2.43 -10.10 0.39
CA ILE A 120 2.54 -9.83 1.82
C ILE A 120 3.65 -10.70 2.38
N ALA A 121 4.62 -10.08 3.04
CA ALA A 121 5.65 -10.75 3.80
C ALA A 121 5.36 -10.58 5.29
N VAL A 122 5.25 -11.70 6.00
CA VAL A 122 5.15 -11.73 7.46
C VAL A 122 6.57 -11.79 8.02
N LEU A 123 6.87 -10.88 8.92
CA LEU A 123 8.14 -10.83 9.65
C LEU A 123 7.97 -11.45 11.03
N GLY A 124 8.97 -12.21 11.47
CA GLY A 124 9.04 -12.78 12.80
C GLY A 124 10.41 -12.64 13.42
N CYS A 125 10.47 -12.79 14.75
CA CYS A 125 11.66 -12.96 15.54
C CYS A 125 11.58 -14.33 16.23
N ASN A 126 12.64 -15.16 16.16
CA ASN A 126 12.61 -16.53 16.69
C ASN A 126 12.91 -16.62 18.20
N ILE A 127 13.14 -15.51 18.86
CA ILE A 127 13.42 -15.46 20.31
C ILE A 127 12.39 -14.64 21.10
N HIS A 128 11.46 -14.00 20.40
CA HIS A 128 10.34 -13.26 20.99
C HIS A 128 9.10 -13.52 20.13
N ASP A 129 8.25 -14.45 20.56
CA ASP A 129 7.12 -14.98 19.76
C ASP A 129 6.09 -13.92 19.36
N ASP A 130 5.95 -12.85 20.18
CA ASP A 130 5.01 -11.75 19.91
C ASP A 130 5.55 -10.69 18.92
N MET A 131 6.83 -10.79 18.53
CA MET A 131 7.42 -9.89 17.54
C MET A 131 7.00 -10.28 16.10
N ILE A 132 5.87 -9.78 15.68
CA ILE A 132 5.31 -10.01 14.35
C ILE A 132 5.00 -8.68 13.67
N ALA A 133 5.37 -8.57 12.38
CA ALA A 133 5.00 -7.44 11.53
C ALA A 133 4.71 -7.89 10.09
N TRP A 134 4.15 -6.99 9.30
CA TRP A 134 3.79 -7.25 7.92
C TRP A 134 4.40 -6.21 6.99
N VAL A 135 4.91 -6.67 5.86
CA VAL A 135 5.33 -5.82 4.76
C VAL A 135 4.42 -6.11 3.57
N VAL A 136 3.57 -5.15 3.23
CA VAL A 136 2.76 -5.19 2.03
C VAL A 136 3.59 -4.61 0.89
N VAL A 137 3.97 -5.46 -0.06
CA VAL A 137 4.74 -5.08 -1.24
C VAL A 137 3.77 -4.85 -2.37
N THR A 138 3.69 -3.62 -2.86
CA THR A 138 2.74 -3.22 -3.91
C THR A 138 3.44 -2.85 -5.21
N ASP A 139 2.82 -3.17 -6.34
CA ASP A 139 3.24 -2.81 -7.69
C ASP A 139 2.43 -1.64 -8.28
N THR A 140 1.63 -0.95 -7.44
CA THR A 140 0.97 0.31 -7.79
C THR A 140 1.48 1.47 -6.92
N PRO A 141 1.62 2.69 -7.47
CA PRO A 141 1.92 3.88 -6.66
C PRO A 141 0.71 4.40 -5.90
N LEU A 142 -0.51 3.92 -6.24
CA LEU A 142 -1.77 4.37 -5.68
C LEU A 142 -2.17 3.49 -4.49
N TRP A 143 -1.70 3.84 -3.32
CA TRP A 143 -2.02 3.11 -2.09
C TRP A 143 -2.10 4.03 -0.89
N ALA A 144 -2.81 3.59 0.15
CA ALA A 144 -2.83 4.24 1.45
C ALA A 144 -3.02 3.21 2.56
N ARG A 145 -2.50 3.53 3.74
CA ARG A 145 -2.76 2.80 4.98
C ARG A 145 -3.79 3.57 5.80
N SER A 146 -4.80 2.88 6.32
CA SER A 146 -5.79 3.52 7.17
C SER A 146 -5.18 3.97 8.51
N ALA A 147 -5.51 5.18 8.90
CA ALA A 147 -5.29 5.69 10.26
C ALA A 147 -6.54 5.45 11.12
N ALA A 148 -6.46 5.67 12.43
CA ALA A 148 -7.65 5.72 13.26
C ALA A 148 -8.54 6.92 12.84
N PRO A 149 -9.85 6.77 12.71
CA PRO A 149 -10.70 5.61 12.94
C PRO A 149 -10.97 4.72 11.69
N GLY A 150 -9.95 4.13 11.08
CA GLY A 150 -10.12 3.16 9.99
C GLY A 150 -10.20 3.78 8.59
N ARG A 151 -9.80 5.04 8.39
CA ARG A 151 -9.88 5.74 7.11
C ARG A 151 -8.54 5.76 6.37
N ALA A 152 -8.55 5.26 5.13
CA ALA A 152 -7.46 5.38 4.17
C ALA A 152 -7.83 6.42 3.09
N ARG A 153 -6.85 7.22 2.63
CA ARG A 153 -7.03 8.22 1.57
C ARG A 153 -5.95 8.05 0.52
N VAL A 154 -6.33 7.62 -0.67
CA VAL A 154 -5.45 7.56 -1.84
C VAL A 154 -5.66 8.83 -2.64
N ALA A 155 -4.65 9.70 -2.64
CA ALA A 155 -4.68 10.96 -3.37
C ALA A 155 -4.21 10.78 -4.82
N ASP A 156 -4.43 11.79 -5.64
CA ASP A 156 -3.93 11.91 -7.01
C ASP A 156 -4.29 10.73 -7.91
N VAL A 157 -5.49 10.16 -7.73
CA VAL A 157 -5.98 9.03 -8.51
C VAL A 157 -6.51 9.54 -9.87
N PRO A 158 -5.91 9.14 -11.00
CA PRO A 158 -6.44 9.48 -12.31
C PRO A 158 -7.83 8.89 -12.54
N ALA A 159 -8.64 9.53 -13.38
CA ALA A 159 -9.90 8.94 -13.82
C ALA A 159 -9.63 7.62 -14.57
N GLY A 160 -10.40 6.59 -14.26
CA GLY A 160 -10.20 5.25 -14.84
C GLY A 160 -10.93 4.15 -14.07
N SER A 161 -10.75 2.93 -14.54
CA SER A 161 -11.23 1.71 -13.88
C SER A 161 -10.09 1.05 -13.10
N TYR A 162 -10.37 0.63 -11.89
CA TYR A 162 -9.40 0.05 -10.95
C TYR A 162 -9.92 -1.23 -10.33
N GLN A 163 -8.99 -2.09 -9.96
CA GLN A 163 -9.20 -3.12 -8.95
C GLN A 163 -8.68 -2.56 -7.61
N MET A 164 -9.59 -2.26 -6.70
CA MET A 164 -9.23 -1.86 -5.35
C MET A 164 -8.99 -3.10 -4.51
N ARG A 165 -7.76 -3.28 -4.04
CA ARG A 165 -7.39 -4.35 -3.09
C ARG A 165 -7.35 -3.81 -1.69
N VAL A 166 -7.97 -4.53 -0.76
CA VAL A 166 -7.96 -4.18 0.66
C VAL A 166 -7.44 -5.36 1.47
N TRP A 167 -6.47 -5.08 2.32
CA TRP A 167 -5.86 -6.06 3.21
C TRP A 167 -5.74 -5.52 4.63
N HIS A 168 -5.82 -6.39 5.61
CA HIS A 168 -5.55 -6.08 7.02
C HIS A 168 -4.98 -7.31 7.72
N ALA A 169 -4.16 -7.10 8.76
CA ALA A 169 -3.50 -8.16 9.52
C ALA A 169 -4.46 -9.12 10.27
N SER A 170 -5.74 -8.78 10.40
CA SER A 170 -6.78 -9.67 10.95
C SER A 170 -7.28 -10.71 9.95
N LEU A 171 -6.95 -10.59 8.66
CA LEU A 171 -7.25 -11.63 7.68
C LEU A 171 -6.37 -12.85 7.96
N ALA A 172 -6.92 -14.04 7.74
CA ALA A 172 -6.11 -15.27 7.83
C ALA A 172 -4.92 -15.17 6.86
N GLU A 173 -3.77 -15.71 7.25
CA GLU A 173 -2.52 -15.61 6.47
C GLU A 173 -2.66 -16.10 5.02
N THR A 174 -3.52 -17.10 4.81
CA THR A 174 -3.83 -17.65 3.49
C THR A 174 -4.90 -16.88 2.72
N THR A 175 -5.53 -15.88 3.35
CA THR A 175 -6.57 -15.07 2.70
C THR A 175 -5.92 -13.99 1.85
N PRO A 176 -6.12 -13.99 0.52
CA PRO A 176 -5.58 -12.93 -0.33
C PRO A 176 -6.26 -11.59 -0.01
N PRO A 177 -5.63 -10.46 -0.36
CA PRO A 177 -6.27 -9.15 -0.32
C PRO A 177 -7.62 -9.19 -1.06
N GLN A 178 -8.63 -8.56 -0.48
CA GLN A 178 -9.96 -8.53 -1.07
C GLN A 178 -10.03 -7.55 -2.23
N VAL A 179 -10.72 -7.92 -3.30
CA VAL A 179 -10.75 -7.16 -4.55
C VAL A 179 -12.15 -6.64 -4.83
N ILE A 180 -12.24 -5.34 -5.10
CA ILE A 180 -13.48 -4.62 -5.46
C ILE A 180 -13.22 -3.85 -6.74
N ALA A 181 -14.10 -3.99 -7.74
CA ALA A 181 -14.05 -3.15 -8.93
C ALA A 181 -14.45 -1.70 -8.55
N LEU A 182 -13.66 -0.73 -8.97
CA LEU A 182 -13.87 0.69 -8.71
C LEU A 182 -13.72 1.49 -9.99
N THR A 183 -14.66 2.40 -10.25
CA THR A 183 -14.52 3.39 -11.29
C THR A 183 -14.34 4.76 -10.66
N VAL A 184 -13.27 5.45 -11.05
CA VAL A 184 -12.98 6.83 -10.66
C VAL A 184 -13.30 7.72 -11.85
N ALA A 185 -14.32 8.56 -11.72
CA ALA A 185 -14.68 9.59 -12.68
C ALA A 185 -14.12 10.96 -12.23
N ALA A 186 -14.72 12.05 -12.66
CA ALA A 186 -14.37 13.36 -12.12
C ALA A 186 -14.89 13.51 -10.69
N GLY A 187 -14.00 13.90 -9.76
CA GLY A 187 -14.31 14.16 -8.36
C GLY A 187 -13.98 13.00 -7.41
N ASP A 188 -13.98 13.33 -6.11
CA ASP A 188 -13.59 12.40 -5.04
C ASP A 188 -14.58 11.23 -4.90
N VAL A 189 -14.05 10.09 -4.48
CA VAL A 189 -14.80 8.83 -4.32
C VAL A 189 -14.74 8.38 -2.87
N GLU A 190 -15.89 8.06 -2.30
CA GLU A 190 -16.03 7.51 -0.97
C GLU A 190 -16.45 6.04 -1.05
N GLN A 191 -15.74 5.17 -0.32
CA GLN A 191 -16.02 3.74 -0.27
C GLN A 191 -16.08 3.26 1.19
N ARG A 192 -16.86 2.21 1.43
CA ARG A 192 -16.89 1.51 2.72
C ARG A 192 -16.63 0.04 2.50
N VAL A 193 -15.70 -0.53 3.26
CA VAL A 193 -15.31 -1.93 3.16
C VAL A 193 -15.39 -2.57 4.53
N LYS A 194 -16.12 -3.68 4.63
CA LYS A 194 -16.13 -4.54 5.81
C LYS A 194 -15.31 -5.79 5.54
N LEU A 195 -14.35 -6.07 6.41
CA LEU A 195 -13.49 -7.25 6.34
C LEU A 195 -13.90 -8.24 7.43
N GLY A 196 -14.20 -9.49 7.05
CA GLY A 196 -14.32 -10.63 7.96
C GLY A 196 -13.10 -11.54 7.85
N PRO A 197 -12.99 -12.59 8.69
CA PRO A 197 -11.85 -13.52 8.67
C PRO A 197 -11.59 -14.19 7.31
N GLY A 198 -12.63 -14.34 6.50
CA GLY A 198 -12.56 -14.88 5.13
C GLY A 198 -12.59 -13.82 4.03
N GLY A 199 -12.51 -12.54 4.37
CA GLY A 199 -12.53 -11.44 3.40
C GLY A 199 -13.68 -10.44 3.56
N ILE A 200 -14.16 -9.86 2.45
CA ILE A 200 -15.23 -8.86 2.48
C ILE A 200 -16.56 -9.49 2.92
N VAL A 201 -17.22 -8.84 3.87
CA VAL A 201 -18.56 -9.15 4.33
C VAL A 201 -19.51 -8.15 3.69
N LYS A 202 -20.61 -8.67 3.10
CA LYS A 202 -21.66 -7.85 2.48
C LYS A 202 -22.61 -7.26 3.53
#